data_1d4fbb9609880f8e8beb981a42982f57
#
_entry.id   1d4fbb9609880f8e8beb981a42982f57
#
_cell.length_a   1.000
_cell.length_b   1.000
_cell.length_c   1.000
_cell.angle_alpha   90.00
_cell.angle_beta   90.00
_cell.angle_gamma   90.00
#
_symmetry.space_group_name_H-M   'P 1'
#
loop_
_entity.id
_entity.type
_entity.pdbx_description
1 polymer ?
#
loop_
_entity_poly.entity_id
_entity_poly.type
_entity_poly.pdbx_seq_one_letter_code
_entity_poly.pdbx_strand_id
1 'polypeptide(L)'
;KTMLSFFNWVHALFFIPFTIVLLIKGYGYQAILWNIAMFSLVYFNNFINILINNKDAVFYSVLAVFAGLGLTQYYNIFDITAYTQPFFQGMYDTNYLFLLPVIMLVAAYYFSFQYFKSNLNLDEGLAKKNDVAKTENYTWLEQFGTLGTFLKNDIRLLRRNKRSKTTLIMSVMFIFYGLLFFTGSIEAYDNPAMKVFAAIFVSGGFLFTFGQFIPSWDSAYYQLLMSQNIPYKEYIKSKWWLMVIGTVISTLLASFYLYFGIHTYLIVVVAAIFNIGVNSHLVMLGGAF
;
A
#
# COMPACT_ATOMS: atom_id res chain seq x y z
N LYS A 1 -8.14 -4.95 23.61
CA LYS A 1 -7.50 -3.73 23.05
C LYS A 1 -6.94 -3.98 21.64
N THR A 2 -6.17 -5.04 21.41
CA THR A 2 -5.55 -5.33 20.09
C THR A 2 -6.59 -5.46 18.97
N MET A 3 -7.74 -6.10 19.21
CA MET A 3 -8.80 -6.24 18.20
C MET A 3 -9.46 -4.89 17.86
N LEU A 4 -9.54 -3.96 18.82
CA LEU A 4 -10.13 -2.64 18.58
C LEU A 4 -9.22 -1.73 17.74
N SER A 5 -7.90 -1.96 17.74
CA SER A 5 -6.97 -1.19 16.90
C SER A 5 -7.14 -1.43 15.40
N PHE A 6 -7.83 -2.50 14.99
CA PHE A 6 -8.16 -2.75 13.58
C PHE A 6 -9.33 -1.92 13.07
N PHE A 7 -10.10 -1.28 13.96
CA PHE A 7 -11.12 -0.31 13.59
C PHE A 7 -10.46 1.07 13.40
N ASN A 8 -10.06 1.35 12.18
CA ASN A 8 -9.42 2.63 11.84
C ASN A 8 -10.48 3.70 11.54
N TRP A 9 -10.57 4.71 12.40
CA TRP A 9 -11.52 5.81 12.28
C TRP A 9 -11.28 6.72 11.06
N VAL A 10 -10.12 6.63 10.41
CA VAL A 10 -9.83 7.39 9.19
C VAL A 10 -10.85 7.09 8.09
N HIS A 11 -11.39 5.86 8.03
CA HIS A 11 -12.44 5.53 7.08
C HIS A 11 -13.72 6.36 7.29
N ALA A 12 -14.03 6.74 8.53
CA ALA A 12 -15.19 7.57 8.84
C ALA A 12 -15.07 8.98 8.23
N LEU A 13 -13.84 9.53 8.12
CA LEU A 13 -13.60 10.83 7.49
C LEU A 13 -14.00 10.86 6.00
N PHE A 14 -13.98 9.72 5.34
CA PHE A 14 -14.43 9.59 3.97
C PHE A 14 -15.93 9.24 3.88
N PHE A 15 -16.35 8.21 4.58
CA PHE A 15 -17.72 7.67 4.45
C PHE A 15 -18.79 8.60 5.02
N ILE A 16 -18.54 9.32 6.11
CA ILE A 16 -19.53 10.24 6.70
C ILE A 16 -19.84 11.41 5.78
N PRO A 17 -18.87 12.20 5.27
CA PRO A 17 -19.15 13.27 4.33
C PRO A 17 -19.81 12.77 3.04
N PHE A 18 -19.40 11.61 2.54
CA PHE A 18 -19.99 11.00 1.35
C PHE A 18 -21.47 10.67 1.57
N THR A 19 -21.83 10.07 2.72
CA THR A 19 -23.24 9.82 3.07
C THR A 19 -24.06 11.09 3.15
N ILE A 20 -23.49 12.16 3.74
CA ILE A 20 -24.17 13.46 3.83
C ILE A 20 -24.47 14.01 2.42
N VAL A 21 -23.50 13.91 1.50
CA VAL A 21 -23.69 14.33 0.11
C VAL A 21 -24.80 13.55 -0.58
N LEU A 22 -24.86 12.23 -0.38
CA LEU A 22 -25.90 11.38 -0.94
C LEU A 22 -27.28 11.75 -0.40
N LEU A 23 -27.39 12.03 0.91
CA LEU A 23 -28.64 12.47 1.52
C LEU A 23 -29.12 13.82 0.97
N ILE A 24 -28.19 14.79 0.81
CA ILE A 24 -28.49 16.11 0.23
C ILE A 24 -28.98 15.96 -1.23
N LYS A 25 -28.43 15.01 -1.97
CA LYS A 25 -28.84 14.70 -3.35
C LYS A 25 -30.15 13.93 -3.46
N GLY A 26 -30.79 13.60 -2.34
CA GLY A 26 -32.12 12.97 -2.33
C GLY A 26 -32.11 11.44 -2.47
N TYR A 27 -30.98 10.77 -2.25
CA TYR A 27 -30.91 9.29 -2.31
C TYR A 27 -31.63 8.57 -1.15
N GLY A 28 -32.19 9.32 -0.19
CA GLY A 28 -32.98 8.75 0.89
C GLY A 28 -32.16 7.99 1.94
N TYR A 29 -32.89 7.36 2.89
CA TYR A 29 -32.25 6.61 3.99
C TYR A 29 -31.50 5.35 3.52
N GLN A 30 -31.80 4.83 2.35
CA GLN A 30 -31.06 3.72 1.71
C GLN A 30 -29.59 4.03 1.56
N ALA A 31 -29.23 5.30 1.36
CA ALA A 31 -27.84 5.72 1.31
C ALA A 31 -27.10 5.47 2.64
N ILE A 32 -27.78 5.59 3.78
CA ILE A 32 -27.21 5.28 5.10
C ILE A 32 -26.98 3.77 5.23
N LEU A 33 -27.98 2.96 4.86
CA LEU A 33 -27.89 1.50 4.95
C LEU A 33 -26.77 0.95 4.05
N TRP A 34 -26.70 1.47 2.82
CA TRP A 34 -25.62 1.14 1.89
C TRP A 34 -24.25 1.52 2.43
N ASN A 35 -24.13 2.70 3.04
CA ASN A 35 -22.89 3.15 3.64
C ASN A 35 -22.46 2.26 4.82
N ILE A 36 -23.38 1.84 5.67
CA ILE A 36 -23.12 0.87 6.75
C ILE A 36 -22.60 -0.44 6.16
N ALA A 37 -23.19 -0.92 5.05
CA ALA A 37 -22.74 -2.12 4.36
C ALA A 37 -21.30 -1.97 3.84
N MET A 38 -20.99 -0.87 3.17
CA MET A 38 -19.64 -0.59 2.64
C MET A 38 -18.62 -0.48 3.76
N PHE A 39 -18.94 0.23 4.83
CA PHE A 39 -18.11 0.35 6.01
C PHE A 39 -17.82 -1.02 6.64
N SER A 40 -18.85 -1.86 6.71
CA SER A 40 -18.71 -3.25 7.20
C SER A 40 -17.80 -4.09 6.32
N LEU A 41 -17.86 -3.95 4.99
CA LEU A 41 -16.95 -4.64 4.06
C LEU A 41 -15.49 -4.20 4.24
N VAL A 42 -15.25 -2.91 4.49
CA VAL A 42 -13.88 -2.41 4.77
C VAL A 42 -13.31 -3.07 6.02
N TYR A 43 -14.07 -3.12 7.10
CA TYR A 43 -13.62 -3.79 8.33
C TYR A 43 -13.56 -5.30 8.21
N PHE A 44 -14.48 -5.92 7.48
CA PHE A 44 -14.39 -7.33 7.12
C PHE A 44 -13.05 -7.65 6.46
N ASN A 45 -12.66 -6.86 5.45
CA ASN A 45 -11.37 -7.01 4.79
C ASN A 45 -10.18 -6.87 5.77
N ASN A 46 -10.25 -5.93 6.72
CA ASN A 46 -9.20 -5.77 7.72
C ASN A 46 -9.05 -7.03 8.60
N PHE A 47 -10.16 -7.66 9.02
CA PHE A 47 -10.11 -8.90 9.82
C PHE A 47 -9.68 -10.12 9.00
N ILE A 48 -10.10 -10.22 7.75
CA ILE A 48 -9.65 -11.29 6.84
C ILE A 48 -8.12 -11.18 6.60
N ASN A 49 -7.59 -9.97 6.44
CA ASN A 49 -6.15 -9.76 6.29
C ASN A 49 -5.34 -10.32 7.48
N ILE A 50 -5.88 -10.30 8.69
CA ILE A 50 -5.22 -10.91 9.86
C ILE A 50 -5.05 -12.42 9.68
N LEU A 51 -6.09 -13.08 9.16
CA LEU A 51 -6.11 -14.54 8.96
C LEU A 51 -5.19 -14.97 7.80
N ILE A 52 -5.09 -14.12 6.77
CA ILE A 52 -4.32 -14.40 5.55
C ILE A 52 -2.84 -14.06 5.73
N ASN A 53 -2.52 -12.99 6.46
CA ASN A 53 -1.17 -12.39 6.48
C ASN A 53 -0.07 -13.32 7.02
N ASN A 54 -0.42 -14.36 7.77
CA ASN A 54 0.53 -15.34 8.29
C ASN A 54 0.74 -16.55 7.36
N LYS A 55 0.03 -16.61 6.22
CA LYS A 55 0.08 -17.73 5.27
C LYS A 55 0.40 -17.21 3.87
N ASP A 56 1.67 -17.12 3.53
CA ASP A 56 2.12 -16.60 2.23
C ASP A 56 1.45 -17.33 1.04
N ALA A 57 1.26 -18.66 1.14
CA ALA A 57 0.56 -19.44 0.11
C ALA A 57 -0.89 -18.97 -0.10
N VAL A 58 -1.63 -18.68 0.97
CA VAL A 58 -3.01 -18.19 0.88
C VAL A 58 -3.05 -16.81 0.26
N PHE A 59 -2.14 -15.91 0.65
CA PHE A 59 -2.02 -14.58 0.07
C PHE A 59 -1.80 -14.62 -1.44
N TYR A 60 -0.82 -15.39 -1.91
CA TYR A 60 -0.54 -15.51 -3.34
C TYR A 60 -1.66 -16.21 -4.11
N SER A 61 -2.35 -17.19 -3.49
CA SER A 61 -3.52 -17.84 -4.11
C SER A 61 -4.68 -16.84 -4.31
N VAL A 62 -4.98 -16.03 -3.30
CA VAL A 62 -6.01 -14.99 -3.38
C VAL A 62 -5.65 -13.96 -4.46
N LEU A 63 -4.39 -13.50 -4.49
CA LEU A 63 -3.89 -12.58 -5.50
C LEU A 63 -4.03 -13.16 -6.92
N ALA A 64 -3.67 -14.45 -7.12
CA ALA A 64 -3.81 -15.13 -8.40
C ALA A 64 -5.27 -15.25 -8.85
N VAL A 65 -6.20 -15.53 -7.92
CA VAL A 65 -7.64 -15.57 -8.21
C VAL A 65 -8.13 -14.21 -8.67
N PHE A 66 -7.81 -13.13 -7.94
CA PHE A 66 -8.23 -11.77 -8.34
C PHE A 66 -7.60 -11.35 -9.68
N ALA A 67 -6.34 -11.65 -9.91
CA ALA A 67 -5.69 -11.38 -11.19
C ALA A 67 -6.34 -12.17 -12.33
N GLY A 68 -6.62 -13.46 -12.10
CA GLY A 68 -7.33 -14.31 -13.06
C GLY A 68 -8.72 -13.79 -13.40
N LEU A 69 -9.51 -13.43 -12.39
CA LEU A 69 -10.82 -12.81 -12.60
C LEU A 69 -10.70 -11.49 -13.37
N GLY A 70 -9.74 -10.63 -13.04
CA GLY A 70 -9.50 -9.39 -13.76
C GLY A 70 -9.15 -9.62 -15.25
N LEU A 71 -8.32 -10.63 -15.53
CA LEU A 71 -7.99 -11.01 -16.91
C LEU A 71 -9.20 -11.57 -17.67
N THR A 72 -10.02 -12.41 -17.04
CA THR A 72 -11.22 -12.94 -17.70
C THR A 72 -12.23 -11.82 -18.01
N GLN A 73 -12.36 -10.83 -17.14
CA GLN A 73 -13.17 -9.63 -17.41
C GLN A 73 -12.58 -8.80 -18.55
N TYR A 74 -11.25 -8.58 -18.55
CA TYR A 74 -10.57 -7.79 -19.57
C TYR A 74 -10.72 -8.40 -20.98
N TYR A 75 -10.61 -9.71 -21.09
CA TYR A 75 -10.78 -10.43 -22.36
C TYR A 75 -12.24 -10.77 -22.70
N ASN A 76 -13.22 -10.29 -21.93
CA ASN A 76 -14.64 -10.58 -22.08
C ASN A 76 -14.98 -12.09 -22.10
N ILE A 77 -14.17 -12.91 -21.40
CA ILE A 77 -14.42 -14.36 -21.26
C ILE A 77 -15.50 -14.61 -20.23
N PHE A 78 -15.49 -13.82 -19.13
CA PHE A 78 -16.43 -13.93 -18.02
C PHE A 78 -16.77 -12.54 -17.50
N ASP A 79 -18.06 -12.20 -17.50
CA ASP A 79 -18.51 -10.90 -16.99
C ASP A 79 -18.76 -10.96 -15.47
N ILE A 80 -17.74 -10.54 -14.73
CA ILE A 80 -17.82 -10.47 -13.26
C ILE A 80 -18.83 -9.42 -12.82
N THR A 81 -19.00 -8.34 -13.60
CA THR A 81 -19.91 -7.24 -13.25
C THR A 81 -21.35 -7.69 -13.24
N ALA A 82 -21.72 -8.63 -14.10
CA ALA A 82 -23.06 -9.23 -14.11
C ALA A 82 -23.43 -9.91 -12.76
N TYR A 83 -22.42 -10.39 -12.02
CA TYR A 83 -22.64 -11.05 -10.71
C TYR A 83 -22.43 -10.10 -9.54
N THR A 84 -21.49 -9.17 -9.64
CA THR A 84 -21.18 -8.24 -8.54
C THR A 84 -22.13 -7.06 -8.50
N GLN A 85 -22.57 -6.55 -9.64
CA GLN A 85 -23.49 -5.41 -9.72
C GLN A 85 -24.79 -5.67 -8.95
N PRO A 86 -25.53 -6.79 -9.14
CA PRO A 86 -26.76 -7.05 -8.40
C PRO A 86 -26.53 -7.11 -6.89
N PHE A 87 -25.37 -7.61 -6.44
CA PHE A 87 -25.02 -7.65 -5.03
C PHE A 87 -24.88 -6.25 -4.43
N PHE A 88 -24.08 -5.38 -5.05
CA PHE A 88 -23.88 -4.02 -4.58
C PHE A 88 -25.11 -3.14 -4.74
N GLN A 89 -25.85 -3.29 -5.83
CA GLN A 89 -27.09 -2.58 -6.07
C GLN A 89 -28.18 -3.04 -5.08
N GLY A 90 -28.29 -4.34 -4.83
CA GLY A 90 -29.25 -4.89 -3.88
C GLY A 90 -29.06 -4.40 -2.45
N MET A 91 -27.82 -4.05 -2.03
CA MET A 91 -27.58 -3.43 -0.73
C MET A 91 -28.20 -2.03 -0.62
N TYR A 92 -28.40 -1.34 -1.75
CA TYR A 92 -29.05 -0.06 -1.81
C TYR A 92 -30.57 -0.22 -2.00
N ASP A 93 -31.00 -1.07 -2.94
CA ASP A 93 -32.39 -1.19 -3.35
C ASP A 93 -33.25 -1.94 -2.32
N THR A 94 -32.64 -2.84 -1.53
CA THR A 94 -33.37 -3.68 -0.57
C THR A 94 -32.99 -3.36 0.88
N ASN A 95 -34.01 -3.17 1.72
CA ASN A 95 -33.85 -2.78 3.12
C ASN A 95 -33.21 -3.83 4.04
N TYR A 96 -32.87 -5.01 3.57
CA TYR A 96 -32.31 -6.09 4.39
C TYR A 96 -30.96 -6.61 3.90
N LEU A 97 -30.62 -6.47 2.61
CA LEU A 97 -29.37 -6.99 2.09
C LEU A 97 -28.11 -6.31 2.66
N PHE A 98 -28.23 -5.09 3.17
CA PHE A 98 -27.12 -4.43 3.87
C PHE A 98 -26.68 -5.19 5.14
N LEU A 99 -27.54 -6.03 5.71
CA LEU A 99 -27.21 -6.86 6.88
C LEU A 99 -26.18 -7.94 6.55
N LEU A 100 -26.08 -8.38 5.29
CA LEU A 100 -25.15 -9.42 4.90
C LEU A 100 -23.68 -9.04 5.16
N PRO A 101 -23.18 -7.88 4.73
CA PRO A 101 -21.83 -7.40 5.11
C PRO A 101 -21.66 -7.23 6.63
N VAL A 102 -22.68 -6.82 7.34
CA VAL A 102 -22.62 -6.69 8.81
C VAL A 102 -22.44 -8.07 9.46
N ILE A 103 -23.20 -9.07 9.03
CA ILE A 103 -23.05 -10.45 9.51
C ILE A 103 -21.67 -11.01 9.16
N MET A 104 -21.18 -10.76 7.95
CA MET A 104 -19.83 -11.15 7.53
C MET A 104 -18.77 -10.51 8.42
N LEU A 105 -18.92 -9.23 8.76
CA LEU A 105 -18.01 -8.53 9.68
C LEU A 105 -17.99 -9.17 11.07
N VAL A 106 -19.18 -9.46 11.64
CA VAL A 106 -19.29 -10.10 12.96
C VAL A 106 -18.64 -11.48 12.95
N ALA A 107 -18.89 -12.28 11.90
CA ALA A 107 -18.27 -13.59 11.74
C ALA A 107 -16.72 -13.47 11.62
N ALA A 108 -16.22 -12.57 10.77
CA ALA A 108 -14.78 -12.35 10.61
C ALA A 108 -14.13 -11.87 11.92
N TYR A 109 -14.80 -10.98 12.66
CA TYR A 109 -14.34 -10.56 13.99
C TYR A 109 -14.22 -11.75 14.95
N TYR A 110 -15.25 -12.60 15.02
CA TYR A 110 -15.26 -13.78 15.89
C TYR A 110 -14.13 -14.76 15.53
N PHE A 111 -13.99 -15.12 14.25
CA PHE A 111 -12.97 -16.04 13.79
C PHE A 111 -11.56 -15.46 14.01
N SER A 112 -11.35 -14.17 13.74
CA SER A 112 -10.08 -13.51 14.01
C SER A 112 -9.76 -13.46 15.49
N PHE A 113 -10.74 -13.24 16.36
CA PHE A 113 -10.57 -13.29 17.81
C PHE A 113 -10.15 -14.68 18.28
N GLN A 114 -10.82 -15.75 17.82
CA GLN A 114 -10.45 -17.12 18.15
C GLN A 114 -9.06 -17.47 17.65
N TYR A 115 -8.72 -17.05 16.44
CA TYR A 115 -7.38 -17.22 15.88
C TYR A 115 -6.31 -16.55 16.74
N PHE A 116 -6.52 -15.30 17.14
CA PHE A 116 -5.60 -14.61 18.05
C PHE A 116 -5.50 -15.31 19.41
N LYS A 117 -6.62 -15.72 19.98
CA LYS A 117 -6.65 -16.42 21.27
C LYS A 117 -5.85 -17.72 21.25
N SER A 118 -5.94 -18.49 20.15
CA SER A 118 -5.24 -19.76 20.01
C SER A 118 -3.76 -19.61 19.64
N ASN A 119 -3.37 -18.50 18.99
CA ASN A 119 -2.00 -18.28 18.49
C ASN A 119 -1.22 -17.22 19.29
N LEU A 120 -1.79 -16.66 20.36
CA LEU A 120 -1.09 -15.76 21.29
C LEU A 120 -0.17 -16.55 22.22
N ASN A 121 0.73 -17.34 21.66
CA ASN A 121 1.84 -17.93 22.42
C ASN A 121 3.00 -16.93 22.42
N LEU A 122 3.35 -16.43 23.60
CA LEU A 122 4.48 -15.50 23.82
C LEU A 122 5.82 -16.09 23.30
N ASP A 123 5.90 -17.39 23.13
CA ASP A 123 7.13 -18.13 22.76
C ASP A 123 7.31 -18.39 21.27
N GLU A 124 6.28 -18.18 20.42
CA GLU A 124 6.41 -18.39 18.96
C GLU A 124 7.42 -17.44 18.31
N GLY A 125 7.67 -16.29 18.91
CA GLY A 125 8.73 -15.34 18.51
C GLY A 125 10.15 -15.87 18.76
N LEU A 126 10.33 -16.76 19.73
CA LEU A 126 11.62 -17.35 20.11
C LEU A 126 11.95 -18.64 19.35
N ALA A 127 10.94 -19.35 18.84
CA ALA A 127 11.07 -20.64 18.14
C ALA A 127 11.32 -20.52 16.62
N LYS A 128 11.42 -19.32 16.05
CA LYS A 128 11.80 -19.17 14.63
C LYS A 128 13.23 -19.69 14.46
N LYS A 129 13.34 -20.81 13.73
CA LYS A 129 14.61 -21.30 13.19
C LYS A 129 15.46 -20.10 12.72
N ASN A 130 16.63 -19.97 13.31
CA ASN A 130 17.67 -19.09 12.80
C ASN A 130 18.09 -19.62 11.42
N ASP A 131 17.42 -19.20 10.38
CA ASP A 131 17.99 -19.29 9.04
C ASP A 131 19.28 -18.47 9.10
N VAL A 132 20.40 -19.19 8.98
CA VAL A 132 21.73 -18.56 8.93
C VAL A 132 21.69 -17.53 7.81
N ALA A 133 21.65 -16.29 8.21
CA ALA A 133 21.51 -15.20 7.26
C ALA A 133 22.71 -15.20 6.33
N LYS A 134 22.53 -15.57 5.06
CA LYS A 134 23.57 -15.44 4.03
C LYS A 134 24.05 -14.01 4.02
N THR A 135 25.32 -13.82 4.37
CA THR A 135 25.94 -12.49 4.38
C THR A 135 26.26 -12.11 2.94
N GLU A 136 25.40 -11.31 2.34
CA GLU A 136 25.68 -10.74 1.03
C GLU A 136 26.67 -9.59 1.18
N ASN A 137 27.76 -9.64 0.44
CA ASN A 137 28.80 -8.63 0.43
C ASN A 137 28.48 -7.61 -0.65
N TYR A 138 28.13 -6.39 -0.25
CA TYR A 138 27.96 -5.23 -1.14
C TYR A 138 29.23 -4.35 -1.08
N THR A 139 30.39 -4.94 -1.42
CA THR A 139 31.70 -4.27 -1.34
C THR A 139 31.78 -3.03 -2.22
N TRP A 140 31.06 -2.99 -3.34
CA TRP A 140 31.01 -1.82 -4.22
C TRP A 140 30.43 -0.57 -3.55
N LEU A 141 29.63 -0.70 -2.48
CA LEU A 141 29.11 0.43 -1.71
C LEU A 141 30.17 1.03 -0.77
N GLU A 142 31.23 0.30 -0.45
CA GLU A 142 32.27 0.74 0.49
C GLU A 142 33.07 1.95 -0.06
N GLN A 143 33.13 2.12 -1.39
CA GLN A 143 33.71 3.29 -2.03
C GLN A 143 33.04 4.63 -1.65
N PHE A 144 31.79 4.58 -1.15
CA PHE A 144 31.05 5.76 -0.71
C PHE A 144 31.22 6.05 0.81
N GLY A 145 32.15 5.39 1.49
CA GLY A 145 32.43 5.60 2.91
C GLY A 145 31.24 5.38 3.83
N THR A 146 30.99 6.31 4.74
CA THR A 146 29.88 6.22 5.72
C THR A 146 28.52 6.14 5.04
N LEU A 147 28.29 6.88 3.95
CA LEU A 147 27.07 6.81 3.14
C LEU A 147 26.83 5.39 2.61
N GLY A 148 27.87 4.75 2.08
CA GLY A 148 27.80 3.38 1.58
C GLY A 148 27.45 2.38 2.65
N THR A 149 27.94 2.56 3.87
CA THR A 149 27.61 1.70 5.02
C THR A 149 26.13 1.78 5.36
N PHE A 150 25.54 2.98 5.39
CA PHE A 150 24.09 3.14 5.62
C PHE A 150 23.24 2.54 4.50
N LEU A 151 23.58 2.82 3.25
CA LEU A 151 22.87 2.23 2.10
C LEU A 151 22.93 0.69 2.11
N LYS A 152 24.09 0.12 2.47
CA LYS A 152 24.27 -1.34 2.62
C LYS A 152 23.31 -1.91 3.69
N ASN A 153 23.16 -1.22 4.81
CA ASN A 153 22.26 -1.63 5.87
C ASN A 153 20.80 -1.51 5.44
N ASP A 154 20.42 -0.45 4.73
CA ASP A 154 19.08 -0.25 4.22
C ASP A 154 18.69 -1.31 3.18
N ILE A 155 19.60 -1.67 2.26
CA ILE A 155 19.39 -2.75 1.30
C ILE A 155 19.20 -4.10 2.01
N ARG A 156 20.02 -4.38 3.03
CA ARG A 156 19.87 -5.59 3.85
C ARG A 156 18.53 -5.61 4.59
N LEU A 157 18.11 -4.48 5.14
CA LEU A 157 16.82 -4.33 5.80
C LEU A 157 15.67 -4.60 4.82
N LEU A 158 15.70 -4.01 3.62
CA LEU A 158 14.71 -4.24 2.56
C LEU A 158 14.59 -5.71 2.18
N ARG A 159 15.72 -6.44 2.14
CA ARG A 159 15.74 -7.86 1.74
C ARG A 159 15.35 -8.83 2.86
N ARG A 160 15.70 -8.52 4.10
CA ARG A 160 15.51 -9.44 5.25
C ARG A 160 14.19 -9.23 5.97
N ASN A 161 13.68 -8.02 6.02
CA ASN A 161 12.45 -7.72 6.74
C ASN A 161 11.23 -7.94 5.84
N LYS A 162 10.30 -8.80 6.28
CA LYS A 162 9.05 -9.09 5.55
C LYS A 162 8.24 -7.82 5.30
N ARG A 163 8.15 -6.92 6.29
CA ARG A 163 7.43 -5.66 6.17
C ARG A 163 8.03 -4.76 5.09
N SER A 164 9.34 -4.62 5.07
CA SER A 164 10.05 -3.83 4.04
C SER A 164 9.89 -4.43 2.64
N LYS A 165 9.92 -5.78 2.51
CA LYS A 165 9.65 -6.46 1.23
C LYS A 165 8.23 -6.16 0.74
N THR A 166 7.22 -6.24 1.61
CA THR A 166 5.84 -5.92 1.25
C THR A 166 5.73 -4.47 0.76
N THR A 167 6.38 -3.53 1.44
CA THR A 167 6.44 -2.12 1.03
C THR A 167 7.07 -1.96 -0.35
N LEU A 168 8.14 -2.71 -0.64
CA LEU A 168 8.78 -2.70 -1.96
C LEU A 168 7.85 -3.27 -3.05
N ILE A 169 7.13 -4.36 -2.78
CA ILE A 169 6.14 -4.91 -3.71
C ILE A 169 5.03 -3.90 -3.97
N MET A 170 4.52 -3.25 -2.93
CA MET A 170 3.50 -2.20 -3.07
C MET A 170 4.01 -1.03 -3.91
N SER A 171 5.29 -0.63 -3.78
CA SER A 171 5.87 0.42 -4.62
C SER A 171 5.91 0.05 -6.10
N VAL A 172 6.15 -1.22 -6.42
CA VAL A 172 6.08 -1.73 -7.80
C VAL A 172 4.63 -1.72 -8.31
N MET A 173 3.66 -2.05 -7.47
CA MET A 173 2.23 -1.96 -7.84
C MET A 173 1.81 -0.54 -8.22
N PHE A 174 2.37 0.48 -7.57
CA PHE A 174 2.11 1.89 -7.94
C PHE A 174 2.55 2.24 -9.37
N ILE A 175 3.53 1.53 -9.93
CA ILE A 175 3.93 1.74 -11.33
C ILE A 175 2.76 1.41 -12.26
N PHE A 176 1.99 0.35 -11.97
CA PHE A 176 0.83 -0.04 -12.78
C PHE A 176 -0.42 0.81 -12.50
N TYR A 177 -0.45 1.54 -11.38
CA TYR A 177 -1.56 2.45 -11.05
C TYR A 177 -1.82 3.50 -12.14
N GLY A 178 -0.77 3.96 -12.81
CA GLY A 178 -0.89 4.91 -13.93
C GLY A 178 -1.72 4.39 -15.11
N LEU A 179 -1.86 3.06 -15.28
CA LEU A 179 -2.70 2.51 -16.35
C LEU A 179 -4.15 2.97 -16.24
N LEU A 180 -4.68 3.18 -15.03
CA LEU A 180 -6.04 3.68 -14.83
C LEU A 180 -6.26 5.09 -15.41
N PHE A 181 -5.18 5.88 -15.53
CA PHE A 181 -5.24 7.30 -15.93
C PHE A 181 -4.72 7.55 -17.34
N PHE A 182 -3.75 6.75 -17.80
CA PHE A 182 -3.08 7.01 -19.06
C PHE A 182 -3.70 6.25 -20.25
N THR A 183 -4.53 5.23 -19.99
CA THR A 183 -5.22 4.47 -21.04
C THR A 183 -6.43 5.20 -21.62
N GLY A 184 -6.95 6.24 -20.93
CA GLY A 184 -8.22 6.88 -21.30
C GLY A 184 -9.46 6.00 -21.09
N SER A 185 -9.32 4.83 -20.44
CA SER A 185 -10.43 3.89 -20.21
C SER A 185 -11.50 4.43 -19.27
N ILE A 186 -11.16 5.40 -18.44
CA ILE A 186 -12.08 6.04 -17.49
C ILE A 186 -12.14 7.54 -17.82
N GLU A 187 -13.27 7.95 -18.40
CA GLU A 187 -13.48 9.34 -18.85
C GLU A 187 -13.25 10.38 -17.74
N ALA A 188 -13.68 10.09 -16.51
CA ALA A 188 -13.47 10.96 -15.35
C ALA A 188 -12.00 11.24 -15.03
N TYR A 189 -11.08 10.36 -15.45
CA TYR A 189 -9.64 10.48 -15.22
C TYR A 189 -8.89 11.04 -16.43
N ASP A 190 -9.54 11.20 -17.59
CA ASP A 190 -8.91 11.72 -18.80
C ASP A 190 -8.82 13.25 -18.77
N ASN A 191 -8.11 13.77 -17.80
CA ASN A 191 -7.80 15.18 -17.68
C ASN A 191 -6.33 15.39 -17.25
N PRO A 192 -5.71 16.55 -17.60
CA PRO A 192 -4.30 16.81 -17.32
C PRO A 192 -3.93 16.73 -15.83
N ALA A 193 -4.81 17.19 -14.93
CA ALA A 193 -4.54 17.19 -13.50
C ALA A 193 -4.44 15.76 -12.95
N MET A 194 -5.34 14.87 -13.38
CA MET A 194 -5.32 13.47 -12.98
C MET A 194 -4.12 12.72 -13.57
N LYS A 195 -3.70 13.05 -14.78
CA LYS A 195 -2.47 12.49 -15.37
C LYS A 195 -1.23 12.91 -14.60
N VAL A 196 -1.12 14.16 -14.19
CA VAL A 196 -0.02 14.62 -13.33
C VAL A 196 -0.06 13.96 -11.95
N PHE A 197 -1.25 13.87 -11.35
CA PHE A 197 -1.45 13.15 -10.08
C PHE A 197 -0.96 11.70 -10.17
N ALA A 198 -1.41 10.96 -11.20
CA ALA A 198 -0.97 9.58 -11.42
C ALA A 198 0.55 9.48 -11.62
N ALA A 199 1.15 10.39 -12.39
CA ALA A 199 2.59 10.40 -12.64
C ALA A 199 3.42 10.56 -11.36
N ILE A 200 2.94 11.38 -10.41
CA ILE A 200 3.58 11.54 -9.09
C ILE A 200 3.62 10.20 -8.35
N PHE A 201 2.54 9.43 -8.36
CA PHE A 201 2.49 8.11 -7.70
C PHE A 201 3.26 7.05 -8.48
N VAL A 202 3.20 7.03 -9.80
CA VAL A 202 3.93 6.09 -10.65
C VAL A 202 5.44 6.22 -10.44
N SER A 203 5.98 7.43 -10.44
CA SER A 203 7.42 7.66 -10.21
C SER A 203 7.80 7.63 -8.74
N GLY A 204 6.89 8.06 -7.84
CA GLY A 204 7.15 8.20 -6.40
C GLY A 204 6.65 7.04 -5.53
N GLY A 205 6.17 5.93 -6.09
CA GLY A 205 5.58 4.82 -5.34
C GLY A 205 6.48 4.32 -4.21
N PHE A 206 7.78 4.14 -4.47
CA PHE A 206 8.76 3.75 -3.46
C PHE A 206 8.96 4.85 -2.40
N LEU A 207 9.06 6.09 -2.83
CA LEU A 207 9.23 7.24 -1.95
C LEU A 207 8.07 7.36 -0.96
N PHE A 208 6.82 7.26 -1.42
CA PHE A 208 5.64 7.38 -0.58
C PHE A 208 5.43 6.17 0.33
N THR A 209 5.68 4.95 -0.16
CA THR A 209 5.45 3.75 0.62
C THR A 209 6.56 3.43 1.62
N PHE A 210 7.82 3.72 1.27
CA PHE A 210 8.97 3.45 2.10
C PHE A 210 9.41 4.68 2.91
N GLY A 211 9.45 5.86 2.26
CA GLY A 211 10.00 7.09 2.83
C GLY A 211 9.29 7.53 4.11
N GLN A 212 7.95 7.42 4.15
CA GLN A 212 7.16 7.79 5.33
C GLN A 212 7.48 6.98 6.60
N PHE A 213 8.11 5.81 6.45
CA PHE A 213 8.45 4.93 7.58
C PHE A 213 9.95 4.94 7.91
N ILE A 214 10.77 5.79 7.26
CA ILE A 214 12.22 5.81 7.47
C ILE A 214 12.61 5.86 8.94
N PRO A 215 12.07 6.76 9.79
CA PRO A 215 12.42 6.78 11.20
C PRO A 215 12.02 5.50 11.94
N SER A 216 10.91 4.87 11.55
CA SER A 216 10.43 3.65 12.20
C SER A 216 11.21 2.39 11.76
N TRP A 217 11.83 2.38 10.59
CA TRP A 217 12.66 1.27 10.16
C TRP A 217 13.90 1.09 11.03
N ASP A 218 14.47 2.20 11.48
CA ASP A 218 15.69 2.21 12.27
C ASP A 218 15.44 2.35 13.77
N SER A 219 14.18 2.40 14.22
CA SER A 219 13.81 2.67 15.61
C SER A 219 14.52 1.77 16.64
N ALA A 220 14.72 0.48 16.29
CA ALA A 220 15.42 -0.48 17.16
C ALA A 220 16.91 -0.18 17.34
N TYR A 221 17.54 0.53 16.40
CA TYR A 221 18.97 0.82 16.39
C TYR A 221 19.27 2.29 16.58
N TYR A 222 18.26 3.15 16.58
CA TYR A 222 18.42 4.60 16.51
C TYR A 222 19.23 5.13 17.71
N GLN A 223 18.96 4.64 18.92
CA GLN A 223 19.71 5.02 20.12
C GLN A 223 21.18 4.60 20.03
N LEU A 224 21.45 3.40 19.49
CA LEU A 224 22.81 2.90 19.26
C LEU A 224 23.53 3.74 18.21
N LEU A 225 22.86 4.09 17.12
CA LEU A 225 23.43 4.94 16.07
C LEU A 225 23.82 6.32 16.63
N MET A 226 22.97 6.92 17.44
CA MET A 226 23.24 8.23 18.04
C MET A 226 24.36 8.17 19.07
N SER A 227 24.51 7.07 19.83
CA SER A 227 25.60 6.89 20.79
C SER A 227 26.98 6.71 20.13
N GLN A 228 27.04 6.32 18.85
CA GLN A 228 28.27 6.13 18.09
C GLN A 228 28.84 7.42 17.49
N ASN A 229 28.31 8.60 17.86
CA ASN A 229 28.76 9.91 17.35
C ASN A 229 28.74 10.01 15.81
N ILE A 230 27.73 9.39 15.20
CA ILE A 230 27.56 9.41 13.73
C ILE A 230 27.04 10.78 13.32
N PRO A 231 27.61 11.40 12.27
CA PRO A 231 27.09 12.66 11.75
C PRO A 231 25.65 12.50 11.25
N TYR A 232 24.69 13.10 11.94
CA TYR A 232 23.26 13.03 11.59
C TYR A 232 22.99 13.41 10.12
N LYS A 233 23.77 14.36 9.58
CA LYS A 233 23.71 14.77 8.19
C LYS A 233 23.94 13.59 7.21
N GLU A 234 24.93 12.74 7.50
CA GLU A 234 25.25 11.58 6.65
C GLU A 234 24.12 10.52 6.72
N TYR A 235 23.55 10.32 7.90
CA TYR A 235 22.40 9.45 8.08
C TYR A 235 21.20 9.91 7.23
N ILE A 236 20.78 11.18 7.35
CA ILE A 236 19.65 11.71 6.55
C ILE A 236 19.93 11.68 5.05
N LYS A 237 21.18 12.02 4.66
CA LYS A 237 21.61 11.97 3.27
C LYS A 237 21.54 10.56 2.68
N SER A 238 21.85 9.52 3.45
CA SER A 238 21.71 8.14 2.98
C SER A 238 20.24 7.78 2.70
N LYS A 239 19.33 8.21 3.56
CA LYS A 239 17.89 7.97 3.38
C LYS A 239 17.34 8.71 2.15
N TRP A 240 17.78 9.95 1.96
CA TRP A 240 17.42 10.71 0.76
C TRP A 240 17.94 10.02 -0.51
N TRP A 241 19.21 9.56 -0.55
CA TRP A 241 19.74 8.82 -1.68
C TRP A 241 18.98 7.52 -1.96
N LEU A 242 18.55 6.81 -0.94
CA LEU A 242 17.75 5.61 -1.11
C LEU A 242 16.44 5.92 -1.83
N MET A 243 15.76 7.03 -1.46
CA MET A 243 14.53 7.47 -2.13
C MET A 243 14.81 7.93 -3.56
N VAL A 244 15.90 8.64 -3.81
CA VAL A 244 16.33 9.04 -5.16
C VAL A 244 16.50 7.82 -6.05
N ILE A 245 17.28 6.83 -5.58
CA ILE A 245 17.52 5.58 -6.32
C ILE A 245 16.20 4.86 -6.60
N GLY A 246 15.33 4.74 -5.60
CA GLY A 246 14.02 4.12 -5.76
C GLY A 246 13.14 4.84 -6.78
N THR A 247 13.12 6.17 -6.77
CA THR A 247 12.37 6.99 -7.74
C THR A 247 12.94 6.84 -9.16
N VAL A 248 14.26 6.82 -9.32
CA VAL A 248 14.90 6.60 -10.63
C VAL A 248 14.57 5.21 -11.17
N ILE A 249 14.68 4.17 -10.33
CA ILE A 249 14.31 2.80 -10.73
C ILE A 249 12.83 2.72 -11.11
N SER A 250 11.93 3.31 -10.32
CA SER A 250 10.49 3.33 -10.63
C SER A 250 10.22 4.02 -11.97
N THR A 251 10.90 5.13 -12.25
CA THR A 251 10.77 5.87 -13.51
C THR A 251 11.29 5.06 -14.70
N LEU A 252 12.41 4.35 -14.54
CA LEU A 252 12.94 3.46 -15.57
C LEU A 252 12.01 2.28 -15.83
N LEU A 253 11.46 1.65 -14.78
CA LEU A 253 10.49 0.59 -14.92
C LEU A 253 9.18 1.09 -15.57
N ALA A 254 8.80 2.34 -15.34
CA ALA A 254 7.65 2.98 -15.97
C ALA A 254 7.85 3.33 -17.46
N SER A 255 9.00 3.00 -18.06
CA SER A 255 9.27 3.29 -19.47
C SER A 255 8.26 2.67 -20.46
N PHE A 256 7.53 1.62 -20.06
CA PHE A 256 6.44 1.06 -20.87
C PHE A 256 5.31 2.07 -21.15
N TYR A 257 5.20 3.16 -20.38
CA TYR A 257 4.28 4.27 -20.68
C TYR A 257 4.62 5.04 -21.96
N LEU A 258 5.81 4.85 -22.53
CA LEU A 258 6.12 5.31 -23.89
C LEU A 258 5.16 4.75 -24.94
N TYR A 259 4.56 3.57 -24.70
CA TYR A 259 3.54 2.99 -25.56
C TYR A 259 2.29 3.89 -25.69
N PHE A 260 1.95 4.64 -24.63
CA PHE A 260 0.85 5.60 -24.62
C PHE A 260 1.24 7.00 -25.12
N GLY A 261 2.46 7.15 -25.60
CA GLY A 261 3.03 8.35 -26.20
C GLY A 261 4.13 9.00 -25.35
N ILE A 262 5.03 9.69 -26.06
CA ILE A 262 6.20 10.33 -25.44
C ILE A 262 5.78 11.38 -24.39
N HIS A 263 4.69 12.12 -24.63
CA HIS A 263 4.19 13.12 -23.66
C HIS A 263 3.77 12.50 -22.33
N THR A 264 3.15 11.31 -22.35
CA THR A 264 2.76 10.57 -21.16
C THR A 264 3.98 10.21 -20.32
N TYR A 265 5.02 9.70 -20.95
CA TYR A 265 6.26 9.35 -20.24
C TYR A 265 7.01 10.59 -19.74
N LEU A 266 7.02 11.68 -20.50
CA LEU A 266 7.61 12.95 -20.06
C LEU A 266 6.95 13.51 -18.81
N ILE A 267 5.63 13.38 -18.67
CA ILE A 267 4.92 13.76 -17.42
C ILE A 267 5.44 12.92 -16.25
N VAL A 268 5.67 11.62 -16.44
CA VAL A 268 6.24 10.73 -15.40
C VAL A 268 7.67 11.15 -15.03
N VAL A 269 8.51 11.52 -16.02
CA VAL A 269 9.88 11.99 -15.78
C VAL A 269 9.89 13.33 -15.02
N VAL A 270 9.05 14.28 -15.41
CA VAL A 270 8.92 15.57 -14.71
C VAL A 270 8.41 15.36 -13.28
N ALA A 271 7.43 14.47 -13.09
CA ALA A 271 6.96 14.09 -11.77
C ALA A 271 8.06 13.42 -10.92
N ALA A 272 8.96 12.63 -11.52
CA ALA A 272 10.10 12.06 -10.82
C ALA A 272 11.07 13.14 -10.32
N ILE A 273 11.36 14.15 -11.13
CA ILE A 273 12.20 15.30 -10.72
C ILE A 273 11.55 16.03 -9.55
N PHE A 274 10.24 16.28 -9.62
CA PHE A 274 9.48 16.88 -8.52
C PHE A 274 9.51 16.01 -7.25
N ASN A 275 9.36 14.70 -7.38
CA ASN A 275 9.45 13.75 -6.28
C ASN A 275 10.82 13.79 -5.60
N ILE A 276 11.90 13.83 -6.36
CA ILE A 276 13.27 13.91 -5.84
C ILE A 276 13.52 15.26 -5.16
N GLY A 277 13.10 16.36 -5.78
CA GLY A 277 13.38 17.72 -5.30
C GLY A 277 12.51 18.16 -4.13
N VAL A 278 11.22 17.77 -4.11
CA VAL A 278 10.24 18.28 -3.14
C VAL A 278 9.68 17.18 -2.26
N ASN A 279 9.05 16.18 -2.85
CA ASN A 279 8.32 15.18 -2.08
C ASN A 279 9.21 14.33 -1.19
N SER A 280 10.46 14.07 -1.57
CA SER A 280 11.43 13.36 -0.73
C SER A 280 11.66 14.06 0.62
N HIS A 281 11.72 15.39 0.62
CA HIS A 281 11.90 16.18 1.84
C HIS A 281 10.61 16.24 2.66
N LEU A 282 9.46 16.42 2.00
CA LEU A 282 8.15 16.43 2.67
C LEU A 282 7.84 15.10 3.34
N VAL A 283 8.13 13.99 2.67
CA VAL A 283 7.88 12.64 3.21
C VAL A 283 8.83 12.33 4.39
N MET A 284 10.10 12.73 4.31
CA MET A 284 11.02 12.59 5.46
C MET A 284 10.57 13.43 6.66
N LEU A 285 10.10 14.65 6.41
CA LEU A 285 9.59 15.53 7.46
C LEU A 285 8.33 14.93 8.09
N GLY A 286 7.35 14.50 7.29
CA GLY A 286 6.11 13.88 7.77
C GLY A 286 6.32 12.53 8.48
N GLY A 287 7.33 11.77 8.11
CA GLY A 287 7.67 10.51 8.77
C GLY A 287 8.44 10.69 10.09
N ALA A 288 8.90 11.90 10.40
CA ALA A 288 9.60 12.21 11.65
C ALA A 288 8.64 12.57 12.81
N PHE A 289 7.37 12.83 12.51
CA PHE A 289 6.29 13.10 13.45
C PHE A 289 5.33 11.90 13.51
#